data_687f331d41aa824e8129b88dfec52c86
#
_entry.id   687f331d41aa824e8129b88dfec52c86
#
_cell.length_a   1.000
_cell.length_b   1.000
_cell.length_c   1.000
_cell.angle_alpha   90.00
_cell.angle_beta   90.00
_cell.angle_gamma   90.00
#
_symmetry.space_group_name_H-M   'P 1'
#
loop_
_entity.id
_entity.type
_entity.pdbx_description
1 polymer ?
#
loop_
_entity_poly.entity_id
_entity_poly.type
_entity_poly.pdbx_seq_one_letter_code
_entity_poly.pdbx_strand_id
1 'polypeptide(L)'
;MRFVLVFSLFALVLTSAVSAQTRATTAANPIDLNSASRDSLMTLEGIGEVKADAIIRARPFRAKTELVERRIVPEALYDKIADKVFARPPANMPTPGPAKPAPAPTPAKRG
;
A
#
# COMPACT_ATOMS: atom_id res chain seq x y z
N MET A 1 23.91 -56.10 35.72
CA MET A 1 23.81 -55.77 35.40
C MET A 1 23.27 -55.04 34.86
N ARG A 2 22.92 -54.42 34.61
CA ARG A 2 22.49 -53.90 34.17
C ARG A 2 22.07 -52.95 33.74
N PHE A 3 21.80 -52.21 33.41
CA PHE A 3 21.48 -51.41 32.99
C PHE A 3 21.05 -50.62 32.48
N VAL A 4 20.86 -50.05 32.21
CA VAL A 4 20.53 -49.46 31.62
C VAL A 4 20.00 -48.68 31.26
N LEU A 5 19.93 -47.95 30.99
CA LEU A 5 19.71 -47.11 30.49
C LEU A 5 19.21 -46.42 29.93
N VAL A 6 18.98 -45.96 29.62
CA VAL A 6 18.23 -45.46 29.03
C VAL A 6 17.95 -44.24 28.91
N PHE A 7 18.20 -43.75 28.43
CA PHE A 7 18.01 -42.72 28.07
C PHE A 7 17.30 -42.25 27.31
N SER A 8 16.62 -42.02 27.34
CA SER A 8 15.71 -41.38 26.68
C SER A 8 15.80 -40.02 26.60
N LEU A 9 16.55 -39.77 25.80
CA LEU A 9 16.55 -38.59 25.50
C LEU A 9 15.49 -38.11 24.70
N PHE A 10 14.67 -37.53 25.23
CA PHE A 10 13.66 -36.96 24.56
C PHE A 10 14.04 -35.59 24.26
N ALA A 11 14.60 -35.43 23.20
CA ALA A 11 14.83 -34.14 22.70
C ALA A 11 13.55 -33.62 22.13
N LEU A 12 12.89 -32.93 22.94
CA LEU A 12 11.79 -32.18 22.47
C LEU A 12 12.31 -31.00 21.72
N VAL A 13 12.43 -31.19 20.49
CA VAL A 13 12.67 -30.06 19.63
C VAL A 13 11.39 -29.33 19.50
N LEU A 14 11.28 -28.35 20.29
CA LEU A 14 10.33 -27.35 20.00
C LEU A 14 10.82 -26.60 18.81
N THR A 15 10.38 -27.05 17.71
CA THR A 15 10.47 -26.21 16.54
C THR A 15 9.43 -25.12 16.74
N SER A 16 9.86 -24.09 17.32
CA SER A 16 9.13 -22.87 17.21
C SER A 16 9.11 -22.56 15.74
N ALA A 17 8.02 -22.85 15.15
CA ALA A 17 7.75 -22.30 13.86
C ALA A 17 7.64 -20.81 14.10
N VAL A 18 8.73 -20.16 13.97
CA VAL A 18 8.69 -18.75 13.74
C VAL A 18 8.00 -18.62 12.42
N SER A 19 6.77 -18.31 12.49
CA SER A 19 6.10 -17.78 11.34
C SER A 19 6.78 -16.48 11.10
N ALA A 20 7.84 -16.56 10.38
CA ALA A 20 8.32 -15.40 9.72
C ALA A 20 7.21 -15.05 8.78
N GLN A 21 6.38 -14.18 9.20
CA GLN A 21 5.60 -13.44 8.27
C GLN A 21 6.61 -12.64 7.53
N THR A 22 7.10 -13.26 6.53
CA THR A 22 7.71 -12.53 5.49
C THR A 22 6.64 -11.57 5.07
N ARG A 23 6.76 -10.39 5.53
CA ARG A 23 6.20 -9.33 4.77
C ARG A 23 6.91 -9.45 3.47
N ALA A 24 6.28 -10.21 2.62
CA ALA A 24 6.67 -10.16 1.26
C ALA A 24 6.51 -8.71 0.90
N THR A 25 7.59 -8.06 0.80
CA THR A 25 7.66 -6.86 0.04
C THR A 25 7.45 -7.30 -1.36
N THR A 26 6.28 -7.76 -1.59
CA THR A 26 5.87 -8.00 -2.92
C THR A 26 5.57 -6.65 -3.45
N ALA A 27 6.51 -6.13 -4.13
CA ALA A 27 6.35 -4.97 -4.96
C ALA A 27 5.21 -5.14 -5.95
N ALA A 28 4.48 -6.21 -5.85
CA ALA A 28 3.50 -6.60 -6.82
C ALA A 28 2.07 -6.24 -6.46
N ASN A 29 1.80 -5.89 -5.22
CA ASN A 29 0.43 -5.55 -4.84
C ASN A 29 0.31 -4.07 -4.59
N PRO A 30 -0.34 -3.36 -5.49
CA PRO A 30 -0.57 -1.94 -5.26
C PRO A 30 -1.42 -1.73 -4.01
N ILE A 31 -1.12 -0.67 -3.31
CA ILE A 31 -1.77 -0.33 -2.05
C ILE A 31 -3.01 0.50 -2.34
N ASP A 32 -4.13 0.08 -1.79
CA ASP A 32 -5.39 0.80 -1.94
C ASP A 32 -5.42 1.98 -0.96
N LEU A 33 -5.43 3.17 -1.49
CA LEU A 33 -5.44 4.39 -0.69
C LEU A 33 -6.63 4.50 0.27
N ASN A 34 -7.75 3.88 -0.07
CA ASN A 34 -8.97 3.96 0.73
C ASN A 34 -9.03 2.94 1.87
N SER A 35 -8.32 1.84 1.75
CA SER A 35 -8.39 0.76 2.73
C SER A 35 -7.07 0.43 3.40
N ALA A 36 -5.97 0.93 2.89
CA ALA A 36 -4.66 0.61 3.43
C ALA A 36 -4.50 1.10 4.87
N SER A 37 -3.80 0.33 5.66
CA SER A 37 -3.43 0.74 7.00
C SER A 37 -2.32 1.79 6.96
N ARG A 38 -2.15 2.50 8.06
CA ARG A 38 -1.07 3.46 8.21
C ARG A 38 0.28 2.83 7.92
N ASP A 39 0.52 1.68 8.50
CA ASP A 39 1.78 0.95 8.31
C ASP A 39 2.02 0.57 6.86
N SER A 40 0.96 0.14 6.17
CA SER A 40 1.05 -0.16 4.74
C SER A 40 1.40 1.06 3.92
N LEU A 41 0.82 2.20 4.24
CA LEU A 41 1.14 3.45 3.56
C LEU A 41 2.59 3.88 3.81
N MET A 42 3.09 3.64 5.01
CA MET A 42 4.46 3.97 5.36
C MET A 42 5.51 3.09 4.68
N THR A 43 5.11 1.99 4.08
CA THR A 43 6.02 1.18 3.26
C THR A 43 6.34 1.84 1.93
N LEU A 44 5.56 2.83 1.54
CA LEU A 44 5.80 3.58 0.31
C LEU A 44 6.97 4.52 0.50
N GLU A 45 7.81 4.59 -0.51
CA GLU A 45 8.98 5.45 -0.47
C GLU A 45 8.58 6.91 -0.29
N GLY A 46 9.12 7.54 0.72
CA GLY A 46 8.85 8.95 0.99
C GLY A 46 7.55 9.23 1.75
N ILE A 47 6.79 8.20 2.09
CA ILE A 47 5.59 8.36 2.90
C ILE A 47 5.93 8.06 4.36
N GLY A 48 6.03 9.10 5.14
CA GLY A 48 6.21 8.98 6.58
C GLY A 48 4.87 9.02 7.31
N GLU A 49 4.93 9.04 8.62
CA GLU A 49 3.74 9.06 9.48
C GLU A 49 2.79 10.21 9.12
N VAL A 50 3.33 11.41 8.96
CA VAL A 50 2.54 12.60 8.69
C VAL A 50 1.77 12.46 7.39
N LYS A 51 2.44 11.98 6.35
CA LYS A 51 1.79 11.80 5.05
C LYS A 51 0.80 10.65 5.08
N ALA A 52 1.11 9.57 5.77
CA ALA A 52 0.19 8.45 5.94
C ALA A 52 -1.08 8.91 6.64
N ASP A 53 -0.94 9.68 7.72
CA ASP A 53 -2.10 10.23 8.43
C ASP A 53 -2.91 11.18 7.55
N ALA A 54 -2.23 12.00 6.76
CA ALA A 54 -2.89 12.91 5.84
C ALA A 54 -3.70 12.16 4.79
N ILE A 55 -3.17 11.05 4.28
CA ILE A 55 -3.88 10.20 3.34
C ILE A 55 -5.14 9.62 4.00
N ILE A 56 -5.00 9.10 5.22
CA ILE A 56 -6.12 8.52 5.93
C ILE A 56 -7.22 9.54 6.19
N ARG A 57 -6.84 10.74 6.57
CA ARG A 57 -7.81 11.81 6.85
C ARG A 57 -8.51 12.33 5.60
N ALA A 58 -7.87 12.23 4.46
CA ALA A 58 -8.39 12.75 3.20
C ALA A 58 -9.29 11.75 2.48
N ARG A 59 -9.45 10.54 3.01
CA ARG A 59 -10.33 9.52 2.45
C ARG A 59 -11.77 10.01 2.40
N PRO A 60 -12.53 9.60 1.41
CA PRO A 60 -12.21 8.65 0.33
C PRO A 60 -11.59 9.33 -0.89
N PHE A 61 -10.79 8.56 -1.61
CA PHE A 61 -10.19 9.00 -2.86
C PHE A 61 -10.89 8.35 -4.04
N ARG A 62 -11.15 9.11 -5.06
CA ARG A 62 -11.74 8.60 -6.31
C ARG A 62 -10.66 8.11 -7.26
N ALA A 63 -9.51 8.75 -7.21
CA ALA A 63 -8.38 8.41 -8.04
C ALA A 63 -7.10 8.68 -7.27
N LYS A 64 -6.03 7.98 -7.64
CA LYS A 64 -4.73 8.19 -7.01
C LYS A 64 -4.16 9.59 -7.27
N THR A 65 -4.57 10.22 -8.36
CA THR A 65 -4.15 11.58 -8.70
C THR A 65 -4.58 12.61 -7.66
N GLU A 66 -5.62 12.32 -6.88
CA GLU A 66 -6.05 13.22 -5.83
C GLU A 66 -4.98 13.48 -4.77
N LEU A 67 -4.01 12.57 -4.66
CA LEU A 67 -2.87 12.79 -3.75
C LEU A 67 -2.12 14.08 -4.11
N VAL A 68 -1.95 14.34 -5.38
CA VAL A 68 -1.30 15.56 -5.87
C VAL A 68 -2.29 16.72 -5.90
N GLU A 69 -3.49 16.48 -6.38
CA GLU A 69 -4.53 17.50 -6.48
C GLU A 69 -4.86 18.14 -5.14
N ARG A 70 -4.89 17.33 -4.10
CA ARG A 70 -5.14 17.80 -2.74
C ARG A 70 -3.87 18.20 -2.01
N ARG A 71 -2.73 18.16 -2.70
CA ARG A 71 -1.42 18.51 -2.16
C ARG A 71 -1.02 17.69 -0.93
N ILE A 72 -1.48 16.46 -0.87
CA ILE A 72 -1.10 15.55 0.21
C ILE A 72 0.34 15.09 0.01
N VAL A 73 0.71 14.83 -1.25
CA VAL A 73 2.07 14.50 -1.61
C VAL A 73 2.51 15.38 -2.77
N PRO A 74 3.78 15.73 -2.84
CA PRO A 74 4.29 16.48 -3.99
C PRO A 74 4.35 15.59 -5.22
N GLU A 75 4.28 16.20 -6.39
CA GLU A 75 4.29 15.49 -7.67
C GLU A 75 5.50 14.57 -7.80
N ALA A 76 6.66 15.06 -7.44
CA ALA A 76 7.89 14.27 -7.51
C ALA A 76 7.83 12.99 -6.67
N LEU A 77 7.15 13.03 -5.54
CA LEU A 77 6.95 11.86 -4.71
C LEU A 77 5.87 10.96 -5.28
N TYR A 78 4.82 11.57 -5.82
CA TYR A 78 3.74 10.83 -6.45
C TYR A 78 4.26 9.95 -7.60
N ASP A 79 5.15 10.48 -8.43
CA ASP A 79 5.72 9.73 -9.53
C ASP A 79 6.42 8.45 -9.07
N LYS A 80 7.00 8.48 -7.87
CA LYS A 80 7.69 7.32 -7.32
C LYS A 80 6.73 6.26 -6.79
N ILE A 81 5.57 6.66 -6.36
CA ILE A 81 4.61 5.75 -5.72
C ILE A 81 3.40 5.44 -6.60
N ALA A 82 3.24 6.15 -7.71
CA ALA A 82 2.05 6.03 -8.57
C ALA A 82 1.77 4.61 -9.03
N ASP A 83 2.81 3.86 -9.30
CA ASP A 83 2.68 2.46 -9.73
C ASP A 83 2.40 1.52 -8.57
N LYS A 84 2.61 1.99 -7.36
CA LYS A 84 2.48 1.18 -6.15
C LYS A 84 1.17 1.41 -5.42
N VAL A 85 0.39 2.37 -5.87
CA VAL A 85 -0.87 2.73 -5.22
C VAL A 85 -2.01 2.79 -6.22
N PHE A 86 -3.20 2.56 -5.71
CA PHE A 86 -4.41 2.77 -6.48
C PHE A 86 -5.49 3.28 -5.55
N ALA A 87 -6.55 3.83 -6.12
CA ALA A 87 -7.71 4.25 -5.35
C ALA A 87 -8.91 3.49 -5.87
N ARG A 88 -9.55 2.73 -4.97
CA ARG A 88 -10.80 2.06 -5.28
C ARG A 88 -11.91 2.88 -4.62
N PRO A 89 -12.73 3.56 -5.40
CA PRO A 89 -13.83 4.33 -4.81
C PRO A 89 -14.77 3.39 -4.06
N PRO A 90 -15.31 3.84 -2.94
CA PRO A 90 -16.34 3.05 -2.27
C PRO A 90 -17.55 2.86 -3.19
N ALA A 91 -18.23 1.74 -3.01
CA ALA A 91 -19.32 1.33 -3.91
C ALA A 91 -20.44 2.35 -4.03
N ASN A 92 -20.55 3.25 -3.08
CA ASN A 92 -21.58 4.28 -3.07
C ASN A 92 -21.14 5.59 -3.73
N MET A 93 -19.92 5.66 -4.22
CA MET A 93 -19.48 6.80 -4.99
C MET A 93 -19.64 6.54 -6.47
N PRO A 94 -20.11 7.51 -7.23
CA PRO A 94 -20.13 7.36 -8.66
C PRO A 94 -18.71 7.15 -9.15
N THR A 95 -18.49 6.04 -9.77
CA THR A 95 -17.21 5.74 -10.37
C THR A 95 -16.96 6.78 -11.43
N PRO A 96 -15.84 7.47 -11.37
CA PRO A 96 -15.46 8.23 -12.55
C PRO A 96 -15.32 7.19 -13.64
N GLY A 97 -16.07 7.35 -14.68
CA GLY A 97 -16.00 6.46 -15.82
C GLY A 97 -14.53 6.33 -16.26
N PRO A 98 -14.26 5.32 -17.08
CA PRO A 98 -12.88 5.10 -17.51
C PRO A 98 -12.31 6.44 -17.94
N ALA A 99 -11.19 6.74 -17.35
CA ALA A 99 -10.59 8.05 -17.52
C ALA A 99 -10.50 8.33 -19.00
N LYS A 100 -11.44 9.08 -19.43
CA LYS A 100 -11.39 9.60 -20.76
C LYS A 100 -10.06 10.34 -20.83
N PRO A 101 -9.19 9.97 -21.74
CA PRO A 101 -7.95 10.69 -21.83
C PRO A 101 -8.32 12.16 -21.89
N ALA A 102 -7.73 12.89 -20.98
CA ALA A 102 -7.97 14.32 -20.93
C ALA A 102 -7.87 14.83 -22.35
N PRO A 103 -8.89 15.52 -22.82
CA PRO A 103 -8.78 16.06 -24.15
C PRO A 103 -7.48 16.84 -24.21
N ALA A 104 -6.68 16.47 -25.16
CA ALA A 104 -5.44 17.20 -25.40
C ALA A 104 -5.80 18.68 -25.37
N PRO A 105 -5.00 19.48 -24.67
CA PRO A 105 -5.34 20.88 -24.57
C PRO A 105 -5.60 21.36 -25.99
N THR A 106 -6.82 21.66 -26.22
CA THR A 106 -7.18 22.24 -27.50
C THR A 106 -6.35 23.47 -27.58
N PRO A 107 -5.52 23.62 -28.57
CA PRO A 107 -4.78 24.84 -28.69
C PRO A 107 -5.84 25.93 -28.73
N ALA A 108 -5.71 26.80 -27.79
CA ALA A 108 -6.67 27.87 -27.67
C ALA A 108 -6.82 28.49 -29.04
N LYS A 109 -7.98 28.30 -29.59
CA LYS A 109 -8.21 28.82 -30.89
C LYS A 109 -8.30 30.29 -30.74
N ARG A 110 -7.28 30.95 -31.19
CA ARG A 110 -7.39 32.34 -31.28
C ARG A 110 -8.15 32.63 -32.47
N GLY A 111 -9.29 33.00 -32.26
CA GLY A 111 -10.12 33.55 -33.29
C GLY A 111 -9.77 35.00 -33.52
#